data_1a10ce02c9cc4ee679cb95f087f98b8c
#
_entry.id   1a10ce02c9cc4ee679cb95f087f98b8c
#
_cell.length_a   1.000
_cell.length_b   1.000
_cell.length_c   1.000
_cell.angle_alpha   90.00
_cell.angle_beta   90.00
_cell.angle_gamma   90.00
#
_symmetry.space_group_name_H-M   'P 1'
#
loop_
_entity.id
_entity.type
_entity.pdbx_description
1 polymer ?
#
loop_
_entity_poly.entity_id
_entity_poly.type
_entity_poly.pdbx_seq_one_letter_code
_entity_poly.pdbx_strand_id
1 'polypeptide(L)'
;MTAFASVARHLRALFVLACVAGGLVGCAATHPPVPPSPASADDVYKVGPLDTLNIVVWRNTDLSGVVSVRPDGRISTPLVQDLPVAGKTPPEIAREIEKTLGKYVRDPNVTVLVTSFQGTFSEQIRIVGEATKPQAIAYRQNMTLLDVMIQAGGLTDFADGNSAVLVRNNTSYTVRLKDLLKRGDITANAAMAPGDVIIVPQSWF
;
A
#
# COMPACT_ATOMS: atom_id res chain seq x y z
N MET A 1 -39.33 -34.45 -55.69
CA MET A 1 -39.41 -34.36 -54.25
C MET A 1 -38.01 -34.42 -53.56
N THR A 2 -36.89 -34.40 -54.27
CA THR A 2 -35.53 -34.58 -53.75
C THR A 2 -34.76 -33.27 -53.45
N ALA A 3 -35.18 -32.14 -53.99
CA ALA A 3 -34.50 -30.85 -53.87
C ALA A 3 -34.74 -30.18 -52.49
N PHE A 4 -35.89 -30.35 -51.86
CA PHE A 4 -36.23 -29.75 -50.55
C PHE A 4 -35.48 -30.37 -49.37
N ALA A 5 -35.12 -31.65 -49.45
CA ALA A 5 -34.39 -32.35 -48.39
C ALA A 5 -32.91 -31.93 -48.31
N SER A 6 -32.29 -31.46 -49.37
CA SER A 6 -30.92 -31.01 -49.45
C SER A 6 -30.75 -29.62 -48.80
N VAL A 7 -31.64 -28.68 -49.07
CA VAL A 7 -31.63 -27.33 -48.54
C VAL A 7 -31.82 -27.33 -47.02
N ALA A 8 -32.71 -28.18 -46.50
CA ALA A 8 -32.95 -28.31 -45.07
C ALA A 8 -31.71 -28.87 -44.29
N ARG A 9 -30.90 -29.71 -44.95
CA ARG A 9 -29.66 -30.26 -44.34
C ARG A 9 -28.56 -29.22 -44.27
N HIS A 10 -28.40 -28.40 -45.28
CA HIS A 10 -27.41 -27.32 -45.29
C HIS A 10 -27.80 -26.18 -44.33
N LEU A 11 -29.07 -25.86 -44.17
CA LEU A 11 -29.54 -24.87 -43.21
C LEU A 11 -29.33 -25.31 -41.76
N ARG A 12 -29.53 -26.59 -41.43
CA ARG A 12 -29.25 -27.15 -40.13
C ARG A 12 -27.74 -27.20 -39.80
N ALA A 13 -26.89 -27.51 -40.78
CA ALA A 13 -25.45 -27.51 -40.64
C ALA A 13 -24.90 -26.09 -40.39
N LEU A 14 -25.45 -25.07 -41.08
CA LEU A 14 -25.11 -23.67 -40.88
C LEU A 14 -25.53 -23.16 -39.48
N PHE A 15 -26.70 -23.60 -38.98
CA PHE A 15 -27.18 -23.20 -37.67
C PHE A 15 -26.37 -23.82 -36.53
N VAL A 16 -25.93 -25.06 -36.68
CA VAL A 16 -25.04 -25.74 -35.69
C VAL A 16 -23.66 -25.10 -35.70
N LEU A 17 -23.12 -24.73 -36.86
CA LEU A 17 -21.82 -24.06 -36.97
C LEU A 17 -21.85 -22.65 -36.38
N ALA A 18 -22.96 -21.91 -36.50
CA ALA A 18 -23.14 -20.59 -35.90
C ALA A 18 -23.24 -20.64 -34.36
N CYS A 19 -23.84 -21.70 -33.78
CA CYS A 19 -23.91 -21.88 -32.33
C CYS A 19 -22.59 -22.26 -31.68
N VAL A 20 -21.68 -22.94 -32.40
CA VAL A 20 -20.36 -23.32 -31.90
C VAL A 20 -19.40 -22.13 -31.91
N ALA A 21 -19.58 -21.17 -32.84
CA ALA A 21 -18.75 -19.97 -32.90
C ALA A 21 -19.10 -18.91 -31.83
N GLY A 22 -20.29 -18.98 -31.20
CA GLY A 22 -20.76 -18.03 -30.18
C GLY A 22 -20.34 -18.33 -28.75
N GLY A 23 -19.69 -19.48 -28.49
CA GLY A 23 -19.49 -20.00 -27.12
C GLY A 23 -18.15 -19.70 -26.44
N LEU A 24 -17.24 -18.91 -27.05
CA LEU A 24 -15.88 -18.68 -26.54
C LEU A 24 -15.60 -17.24 -26.08
N VAL A 25 -16.62 -16.51 -25.65
CA VAL A 25 -16.36 -15.28 -24.88
C VAL A 25 -16.06 -15.70 -23.46
N GLY A 26 -14.83 -16.17 -23.24
CA GLY A 26 -14.29 -16.35 -21.91
C GLY A 26 -14.25 -15.01 -21.19
N CYS A 27 -15.00 -14.88 -20.11
CA CYS A 27 -14.88 -13.78 -19.17
C CYS A 27 -13.50 -13.85 -18.50
N ALA A 28 -12.45 -13.35 -19.17
CA ALA A 28 -11.27 -12.91 -18.46
C ALA A 28 -11.71 -11.68 -17.67
N ALA A 29 -11.79 -11.80 -16.36
CA ALA A 29 -12.01 -10.66 -15.47
C ALA A 29 -10.77 -9.75 -15.58
N THR A 30 -10.75 -8.85 -16.55
CA THR A 30 -9.72 -7.84 -16.70
C THR A 30 -10.06 -6.71 -15.74
N HIS A 31 -9.33 -6.66 -14.63
CA HIS A 31 -9.39 -5.48 -13.76
C HIS A 31 -8.88 -4.24 -14.53
N PRO A 32 -9.44 -3.05 -14.27
CA PRO A 32 -8.98 -1.82 -14.92
C PRO A 32 -7.51 -1.52 -14.56
N PRO A 33 -6.81 -0.73 -15.40
CA PRO A 33 -5.47 -0.24 -15.06
C PRO A 33 -5.53 0.65 -13.81
N VAL A 34 -4.44 0.65 -13.04
CA VAL A 34 -4.33 1.47 -11.83
C VAL A 34 -4.47 2.94 -12.20
N PRO A 35 -5.43 3.69 -11.62
CA PRO A 35 -5.51 5.12 -11.85
C PRO A 35 -4.26 5.80 -11.24
N PRO A 36 -3.79 6.92 -11.80
CA PRO A 36 -2.73 7.69 -11.18
C PRO A 36 -3.15 8.01 -9.74
N SER A 37 -2.24 7.77 -8.78
CA SER A 37 -2.49 8.16 -7.40
C SER A 37 -2.69 9.66 -7.37
N PRO A 38 -3.75 10.19 -6.77
CA PRO A 38 -3.77 11.59 -6.44
C PRO A 38 -2.59 11.80 -5.50
N ALA A 39 -1.53 12.46 -5.98
CA ALA A 39 -0.49 12.97 -5.10
C ALA A 39 -1.19 13.96 -4.17
N SER A 40 -1.54 13.51 -2.99
CA SER A 40 -2.08 14.38 -1.95
C SER A 40 -0.92 15.28 -1.54
N ALA A 41 -0.94 16.52 -2.02
CA ALA A 41 0.04 17.54 -1.64
C ALA A 41 0.02 17.83 -0.12
N ASP A 42 -0.96 17.27 0.60
CA ASP A 42 -1.24 17.50 2.01
C ASP A 42 -1.05 16.25 2.91
N ASP A 43 -0.38 15.20 2.45
CA ASP A 43 -0.08 14.04 3.31
C ASP A 43 1.05 14.39 4.30
N VAL A 44 0.67 15.20 5.32
CA VAL A 44 1.53 15.46 6.47
C VAL A 44 1.63 14.17 7.28
N TYR A 45 2.87 13.73 7.54
CA TYR A 45 3.13 12.54 8.33
C TYR A 45 2.46 12.60 9.71
N LYS A 46 1.75 11.54 10.07
CA LYS A 46 1.12 11.35 11.38
C LYS A 46 1.80 10.20 12.10
N VAL A 47 2.13 10.44 13.36
CA VAL A 47 2.78 9.46 14.22
C VAL A 47 1.87 8.25 14.44
N GLY A 48 2.42 7.06 14.28
CA GLY A 48 1.75 5.77 14.47
C GLY A 48 2.29 4.99 15.68
N PRO A 49 1.59 3.93 16.09
CA PRO A 49 2.13 2.97 17.05
C PRO A 49 3.46 2.38 16.55
N LEU A 50 4.38 2.11 17.48
CA LEU A 50 5.74 1.59 17.24
C LEU A 50 6.71 2.57 16.59
N ASP A 51 6.32 3.78 16.26
CA ASP A 51 7.26 4.83 15.87
C ASP A 51 8.18 5.18 17.02
N THR A 52 9.39 5.60 16.69
CA THR A 52 10.35 6.08 17.67
C THR A 52 10.52 7.58 17.54
N LEU A 53 10.28 8.30 18.63
CA LEU A 53 10.36 9.74 18.73
C LEU A 53 11.56 10.13 19.57
N ASN A 54 12.31 11.13 19.13
CA ASN A 54 13.30 11.82 19.96
C ASN A 54 12.70 13.16 20.37
N ILE A 55 12.46 13.30 21.66
CA ILE A 55 11.89 14.50 22.27
C ILE A 55 13.04 15.33 22.83
N VAL A 56 13.20 16.53 22.34
CA VAL A 56 14.24 17.47 22.77
C VAL A 56 13.56 18.64 23.47
N VAL A 57 13.82 18.78 24.78
CA VAL A 57 13.36 19.93 25.58
C VAL A 57 14.53 20.89 25.70
N TRP A 58 14.39 22.08 25.13
CA TRP A 58 15.47 23.07 25.12
C TRP A 58 15.94 23.41 26.53
N ARG A 59 17.25 23.37 26.74
CA ARG A 59 17.94 23.60 28.04
C ARG A 59 17.56 22.63 29.16
N ASN A 60 16.86 21.53 28.88
CA ASN A 60 16.48 20.53 29.90
C ASN A 60 16.78 19.12 29.36
N THR A 61 18.03 18.69 29.45
CA THR A 61 18.46 17.36 28.98
C THR A 61 17.80 16.24 29.78
N ASP A 62 17.49 16.45 31.04
CA ASP A 62 16.83 15.46 31.91
C ASP A 62 15.36 15.17 31.49
N LEU A 63 14.75 16.09 30.75
CA LEU A 63 13.39 15.93 30.22
C LEU A 63 13.42 15.50 28.76
N SER A 64 14.60 15.46 28.14
CA SER A 64 14.80 15.04 26.75
C SER A 64 15.08 13.54 26.69
N GLY A 65 14.70 12.89 25.58
CA GLY A 65 15.01 11.49 25.39
C GLY A 65 14.29 10.85 24.23
N VAL A 66 14.71 9.62 23.94
CA VAL A 66 14.08 8.79 22.90
C VAL A 66 12.98 7.96 23.53
N VAL A 67 11.80 7.96 22.92
CA VAL A 67 10.64 7.21 23.39
C VAL A 67 9.97 6.51 22.21
N SER A 68 9.53 5.27 22.41
CA SER A 68 8.73 4.55 21.44
C SER A 68 7.24 4.75 21.73
N VAL A 69 6.46 4.95 20.67
CA VAL A 69 5.01 5.00 20.76
C VAL A 69 4.49 3.59 21.08
N ARG A 70 3.76 3.48 22.17
CA ARG A 70 3.19 2.21 22.63
C ARG A 70 2.12 1.72 21.61
N PRO A 71 1.79 0.42 21.61
CA PRO A 71 0.73 -0.12 20.74
C PRO A 71 -0.63 0.54 20.93
N ASP A 72 -0.90 1.14 22.11
CA ASP A 72 -2.12 1.91 22.40
C ASP A 72 -2.07 3.36 21.86
N GLY A 73 -0.99 3.73 21.14
CA GLY A 73 -0.83 5.05 20.53
C GLY A 73 -0.43 6.15 21.51
N ARG A 74 0.11 5.80 22.69
CA ARG A 74 0.50 6.74 23.73
C ARG A 74 2.01 6.73 23.96
N ILE A 75 2.53 7.82 24.50
CA ILE A 75 3.91 7.92 24.98
C ILE A 75 3.92 8.34 26.45
N SER A 76 5.03 8.01 27.12
CA SER A 76 5.34 8.53 28.46
C SER A 76 6.77 9.01 28.48
N THR A 77 6.98 10.23 28.98
CA THR A 77 8.27 10.87 29.17
C THR A 77 8.36 11.42 30.61
N PRO A 78 9.52 11.88 31.06
CA PRO A 78 9.60 12.54 32.37
C PRO A 78 8.58 13.68 32.49
N LEU A 79 7.80 13.67 33.55
CA LEU A 79 6.71 14.62 33.86
C LEU A 79 5.49 14.63 32.89
N VAL A 80 5.53 13.85 31.81
CA VAL A 80 4.41 13.72 30.86
C VAL A 80 4.05 12.25 30.70
N GLN A 81 2.97 11.82 31.33
CA GLN A 81 2.53 10.43 31.33
C GLN A 81 1.29 10.25 30.44
N ASP A 82 1.25 9.09 29.74
CA ASP A 82 0.09 8.64 28.96
C ASP A 82 -0.45 9.66 27.91
N LEU A 83 0.45 10.42 27.28
CA LEU A 83 0.06 11.37 26.25
C LEU A 83 -0.36 10.64 24.96
N PRO A 84 -1.59 10.82 24.45
CA PRO A 84 -2.01 10.25 23.18
C PRO A 84 -1.35 10.99 22.01
N VAL A 85 -0.60 10.26 21.17
CA VAL A 85 0.19 10.83 20.07
C VAL A 85 -0.18 10.21 18.71
N ALA A 86 -0.79 9.03 18.67
CA ALA A 86 -1.20 8.40 17.43
C ALA A 86 -2.16 9.28 16.62
N GLY A 87 -1.89 9.41 15.32
CA GLY A 87 -2.67 10.23 14.40
C GLY A 87 -2.36 11.73 14.44
N LYS A 88 -1.43 12.18 15.31
CA LYS A 88 -0.98 13.57 15.40
C LYS A 88 0.33 13.79 14.67
N THR A 89 0.56 15.02 14.26
CA THR A 89 1.82 15.45 13.67
C THR A 89 2.87 15.76 14.77
N PRO A 90 4.17 15.64 14.47
CA PRO A 90 5.22 15.98 15.44
C PRO A 90 5.10 17.37 16.06
N PRO A 91 4.73 18.45 15.30
CA PRO A 91 4.51 19.78 15.90
C PRO A 91 3.31 19.84 16.84
N GLU A 92 2.24 19.08 16.60
CA GLU A 92 1.08 19.02 17.50
C GLU A 92 1.45 18.34 18.80
N ILE A 93 2.22 17.24 18.72
CA ILE A 93 2.73 16.52 19.90
C ILE A 93 3.64 17.44 20.72
N ALA A 94 4.54 18.19 20.08
CA ALA A 94 5.42 19.14 20.74
C ALA A 94 4.63 20.16 21.59
N ARG A 95 3.59 20.78 21.00
CA ARG A 95 2.72 21.75 21.69
C ARG A 95 1.98 21.13 22.90
N GLU A 96 1.55 19.88 22.78
CA GLU A 96 0.89 19.20 23.90
C GLU A 96 1.85 18.88 25.04
N ILE A 97 3.10 18.50 24.71
CA ILE A 97 4.16 18.29 25.70
C ILE A 97 4.49 19.62 26.37
N GLU A 98 4.68 20.70 25.62
CA GLU A 98 4.93 22.05 26.16
C GLU A 98 3.84 22.48 27.12
N LYS A 99 2.56 22.30 26.75
CA LYS A 99 1.42 22.61 27.63
C LYS A 99 1.45 21.82 28.93
N THR A 100 1.83 20.55 28.86
CA THR A 100 1.90 19.71 30.07
C THR A 100 3.09 20.06 30.94
N LEU A 101 4.27 20.26 30.33
CA LEU A 101 5.49 20.65 31.00
C LEU A 101 5.43 22.05 31.61
N GLY A 102 4.64 22.97 31.05
CA GLY A 102 4.43 24.34 31.53
C GLY A 102 3.91 24.41 32.99
N LYS A 103 3.42 23.30 33.54
CA LYS A 103 3.04 23.19 34.96
C LYS A 103 4.28 23.04 35.87
N TYR A 104 5.40 22.60 35.34
CA TYR A 104 6.62 22.25 36.11
C TYR A 104 7.81 23.10 35.70
N VAL A 105 7.88 23.51 34.43
CA VAL A 105 8.98 24.26 33.83
C VAL A 105 8.45 25.56 33.25
N ARG A 106 9.18 26.68 33.44
CA ARG A 106 8.82 27.96 32.84
C ARG A 106 9.23 27.96 31.36
N ASP A 107 8.31 28.34 30.51
CA ASP A 107 8.50 28.50 29.05
C ASP A 107 9.23 27.32 28.37
N PRO A 108 8.72 26.06 28.51
CA PRO A 108 9.34 24.93 27.88
C PRO A 108 9.21 25.03 26.35
N ASN A 109 10.33 24.81 25.64
CA ASN A 109 10.37 24.73 24.18
C ASN A 109 10.72 23.29 23.81
N VAL A 110 9.83 22.62 23.07
CA VAL A 110 9.93 21.19 22.75
C VAL A 110 10.00 20.97 21.24
N THR A 111 10.95 20.16 20.84
CA THR A 111 11.05 19.66 19.45
C THR A 111 10.87 18.14 19.47
N VAL A 112 10.00 17.66 18.61
CA VAL A 112 9.77 16.22 18.41
C VAL A 112 10.31 15.81 17.05
N LEU A 113 11.26 14.87 17.05
CA LEU A 113 11.88 14.30 15.86
C LEU A 113 11.47 12.84 15.72
N VAL A 114 11.01 12.41 14.55
CA VAL A 114 10.75 10.99 14.26
C VAL A 114 12.06 10.37 13.80
N THR A 115 12.60 9.42 14.59
CA THR A 115 13.87 8.74 14.27
C THR A 115 13.68 7.39 13.59
N SER A 116 12.54 6.72 13.86
CA SER A 116 12.14 5.51 13.16
C SER A 116 10.62 5.56 13.00
N PHE A 117 10.14 5.29 11.79
CA PHE A 117 8.72 5.32 11.48
C PHE A 117 8.27 3.97 10.90
N GLN A 118 7.24 3.41 11.50
CA GLN A 118 6.53 2.23 10.98
C GLN A 118 5.26 2.66 10.23
N GLY A 119 4.73 3.83 10.56
CA GLY A 119 3.46 4.32 10.09
C GLY A 119 2.26 3.56 10.67
N THR A 120 1.07 4.08 10.49
CA THR A 120 -0.16 3.35 10.82
C THR A 120 -0.43 2.24 9.82
N PHE A 121 -1.22 1.22 10.18
CA PHE A 121 -1.61 0.16 9.24
C PHE A 121 -2.27 0.69 7.98
N SER A 122 -2.98 1.82 8.07
CA SER A 122 -3.61 2.50 6.94
C SER A 122 -2.60 3.18 6.01
N GLU A 123 -1.36 3.40 6.46
CA GLU A 123 -0.30 4.05 5.69
C GLU A 123 0.76 3.06 5.19
N GLN A 124 0.59 1.77 5.49
CA GLN A 124 1.51 0.74 5.01
C GLN A 124 1.03 0.15 3.68
N ILE A 125 1.97 -0.09 2.78
CA ILE A 125 1.77 -0.93 1.60
C ILE A 125 2.07 -2.36 1.98
N ARG A 126 1.17 -3.29 1.67
CA ARG A 126 1.32 -4.71 2.01
C ARG A 126 1.52 -5.53 0.75
N ILE A 127 2.50 -6.43 0.79
CA ILE A 127 2.77 -7.38 -0.28
C ILE A 127 2.52 -8.77 0.26
N VAL A 128 1.71 -9.54 -0.44
CA VAL A 128 1.37 -10.92 -0.10
C VAL A 128 1.50 -11.84 -1.32
N GLY A 129 1.69 -13.13 -1.08
CA GLY A 129 1.84 -14.15 -2.13
C GLY A 129 3.28 -14.33 -2.59
N GLU A 130 3.50 -14.56 -3.88
CA GLU A 130 4.77 -14.97 -4.49
C GLU A 130 5.76 -13.81 -4.72
N ALA A 131 5.93 -12.97 -3.71
CA ALA A 131 7.09 -12.06 -3.60
C ALA A 131 8.21 -12.75 -2.82
N THR A 132 9.47 -12.41 -3.08
CA THR A 132 10.62 -13.00 -2.38
C THR A 132 10.56 -12.75 -0.87
N LYS A 133 10.08 -11.57 -0.46
CA LYS A 133 9.87 -11.20 0.95
C LYS A 133 8.50 -10.55 1.10
N PRO A 134 7.42 -11.33 1.31
CA PRO A 134 6.12 -10.77 1.66
C PRO A 134 6.22 -9.99 2.96
N GLN A 135 5.82 -8.72 2.94
CA GLN A 135 5.95 -7.83 4.10
C GLN A 135 5.03 -6.61 4.00
N ALA A 136 4.90 -5.90 5.10
CA ALA A 136 4.34 -4.56 5.13
C ALA A 136 5.48 -3.53 5.06
N ILE A 137 5.32 -2.54 4.21
CA ILE A 137 6.30 -1.48 3.94
C ILE A 137 5.65 -0.15 4.26
N ALA A 138 6.30 0.69 5.07
CA ALA A 138 5.82 2.05 5.32
C ALA A 138 5.78 2.85 4.01
N TYR A 139 4.63 3.44 3.70
CA TYR A 139 4.48 4.29 2.52
C TYR A 139 5.39 5.52 2.63
N ARG A 140 5.98 5.90 1.52
CA ARG A 140 6.74 7.15 1.36
C ARG A 140 6.15 7.95 0.21
N GLN A 141 6.15 9.25 0.35
CA GLN A 141 5.67 10.14 -0.71
C GLN A 141 6.36 9.86 -2.04
N ASN A 142 5.59 9.83 -3.13
CA ASN A 142 6.03 9.50 -4.49
C ASN A 142 6.56 8.06 -4.68
N MET A 143 6.24 7.14 -3.76
CA MET A 143 6.61 5.74 -3.89
C MET A 143 5.89 5.08 -5.06
N THR A 144 6.62 4.28 -5.82
CA THR A 144 6.10 3.55 -6.98
C THR A 144 6.06 2.05 -6.75
N LEU A 145 5.36 1.33 -7.62
CA LEU A 145 5.30 -0.13 -7.60
C LEU A 145 6.70 -0.76 -7.69
N LEU A 146 7.60 -0.14 -8.48
CA LEU A 146 8.98 -0.59 -8.60
C LEU A 146 9.74 -0.48 -7.27
N ASP A 147 9.58 0.63 -6.53
CA ASP A 147 10.23 0.83 -5.23
C ASP A 147 9.76 -0.21 -4.21
N VAL A 148 8.47 -0.55 -4.24
CA VAL A 148 7.89 -1.58 -3.40
C VAL A 148 8.49 -2.95 -3.72
N MET A 149 8.59 -3.28 -5.01
CA MET A 149 9.15 -4.56 -5.44
C MET A 149 10.65 -4.68 -5.15
N ILE A 150 11.42 -3.59 -5.22
CA ILE A 150 12.83 -3.56 -4.80
C ILE A 150 12.95 -3.94 -3.32
N GLN A 151 12.11 -3.35 -2.46
CA GLN A 151 12.13 -3.65 -1.02
C GLN A 151 11.68 -5.09 -0.72
N ALA A 152 10.72 -5.61 -1.49
CA ALA A 152 10.26 -7.01 -1.39
C ALA A 152 11.27 -8.02 -1.96
N GLY A 153 12.36 -7.58 -2.57
CA GLY A 153 13.36 -8.45 -3.18
C GLY A 153 12.94 -9.07 -4.52
N GLY A 154 11.90 -8.52 -5.17
CA GLY A 154 11.38 -9.01 -6.44
C GLY A 154 10.36 -10.14 -6.30
N LEU A 155 10.15 -10.86 -7.40
CA LEU A 155 9.24 -12.00 -7.51
C LEU A 155 9.98 -13.32 -7.30
N THR A 156 9.29 -14.34 -6.78
CA THR A 156 9.79 -15.72 -6.80
C THR A 156 9.71 -16.30 -8.21
N ASP A 157 10.39 -17.43 -8.44
CA ASP A 157 10.33 -18.14 -9.73
C ASP A 157 8.93 -18.73 -10.01
N PHE A 158 8.13 -18.90 -8.98
CA PHE A 158 6.76 -19.44 -9.07
C PHE A 158 5.69 -18.35 -9.24
N ALA A 159 6.08 -17.08 -9.28
CA ALA A 159 5.14 -15.97 -9.36
C ALA A 159 4.50 -15.81 -10.73
N ASP A 160 3.18 -15.69 -10.80
CA ASP A 160 2.49 -15.12 -11.95
C ASP A 160 2.43 -13.59 -11.84
N GLY A 161 3.56 -12.95 -12.14
CA GLY A 161 3.71 -11.52 -11.93
C GLY A 161 2.86 -10.64 -12.85
N ASN A 162 2.31 -11.16 -13.95
CA ASN A 162 1.43 -10.39 -14.84
C ASN A 162 -0.05 -10.52 -14.48
N SER A 163 -0.39 -11.47 -13.62
CA SER A 163 -1.72 -11.60 -13.00
C SER A 163 -1.77 -11.03 -11.59
N ALA A 164 -0.74 -10.27 -11.19
CA ALA A 164 -0.73 -9.62 -9.88
C ALA A 164 -1.83 -8.55 -9.79
N VAL A 165 -2.36 -8.39 -8.59
CA VAL A 165 -3.48 -7.49 -8.31
C VAL A 165 -3.07 -6.47 -7.26
N LEU A 166 -3.32 -5.20 -7.56
CA LEU A 166 -3.26 -4.09 -6.62
C LEU A 166 -4.67 -3.82 -6.09
N VAL A 167 -4.86 -3.88 -4.80
CA VAL A 167 -6.14 -3.52 -4.15
C VAL A 167 -5.96 -2.15 -3.50
N ARG A 168 -6.76 -1.17 -3.94
CA ARG A 168 -6.82 0.19 -3.44
C ARG A 168 -8.26 0.58 -3.15
N ASN A 169 -8.55 1.04 -1.95
CA ASN A 169 -9.90 1.47 -1.55
C ASN A 169 -10.98 0.43 -1.93
N ASN A 170 -10.72 -0.84 -1.65
CA ASN A 170 -11.60 -1.98 -1.95
C ASN A 170 -11.84 -2.24 -3.46
N THR A 171 -11.05 -1.62 -4.34
CA THR A 171 -11.10 -1.84 -5.79
C THR A 171 -9.84 -2.57 -6.23
N SER A 172 -9.99 -3.57 -7.08
CA SER A 172 -8.88 -4.38 -7.59
C SER A 172 -8.44 -3.89 -8.98
N TYR A 173 -7.13 -3.76 -9.17
CA TYR A 173 -6.50 -3.34 -10.42
C TYR A 173 -5.46 -4.37 -10.83
N THR A 174 -5.37 -4.70 -12.12
CA THR A 174 -4.29 -5.57 -12.62
C THR A 174 -2.99 -4.81 -12.73
N VAL A 175 -1.90 -5.40 -12.24
CA VAL A 175 -0.55 -4.87 -12.37
C VAL A 175 0.38 -5.90 -13.02
N ARG A 176 1.24 -5.45 -13.96
CA ARG A 176 2.11 -6.31 -14.75
C ARG A 176 3.54 -6.30 -14.19
N LEU A 177 3.73 -6.93 -13.03
CA LEU A 177 5.00 -6.95 -12.31
C LEU A 177 6.13 -7.62 -13.11
N LYS A 178 5.83 -8.70 -13.85
CA LYS A 178 6.82 -9.40 -14.67
C LYS A 178 7.32 -8.53 -15.84
N ASP A 179 6.43 -7.77 -16.47
CA ASP A 179 6.80 -6.84 -17.53
C ASP A 179 7.64 -5.68 -16.98
N LEU A 180 7.25 -5.14 -15.83
CA LEU A 180 8.00 -4.08 -15.15
C LEU A 180 9.42 -4.55 -14.76
N LEU A 181 9.55 -5.69 -14.08
CA LEU A 181 10.79 -6.13 -13.46
C LEU A 181 11.75 -6.85 -14.43
N LYS A 182 11.21 -7.65 -15.37
CA LYS A 182 12.03 -8.48 -16.27
C LYS A 182 12.17 -7.90 -17.68
N ARG A 183 11.20 -7.10 -18.14
CA ARG A 183 11.23 -6.48 -19.47
C ARG A 183 11.52 -4.98 -19.44
N GLY A 184 11.54 -4.36 -18.25
CA GLY A 184 11.75 -2.91 -18.10
C GLY A 184 10.61 -2.06 -18.63
N ASP A 185 9.39 -2.61 -18.70
CA ASP A 185 8.23 -1.85 -19.14
C ASP A 185 7.77 -0.86 -18.07
N ILE A 186 8.29 0.35 -18.18
CA ILE A 186 7.99 1.47 -17.25
C ILE A 186 6.50 1.86 -17.29
N THR A 187 5.77 1.55 -18.36
CA THR A 187 4.33 1.86 -18.43
C THR A 187 3.51 1.04 -17.43
N ALA A 188 4.07 -0.08 -16.95
CA ALA A 188 3.48 -0.90 -15.89
C ALA A 188 3.79 -0.37 -14.47
N ASN A 189 4.64 0.66 -14.33
CA ASN A 189 5.01 1.23 -13.04
C ASN A 189 3.90 2.18 -12.54
N ALA A 190 3.13 1.72 -11.58
CA ALA A 190 2.06 2.51 -10.98
C ALA A 190 2.56 3.29 -9.77
N ALA A 191 2.02 4.49 -9.55
CA ALA A 191 2.21 5.23 -8.31
C ALA A 191 1.42 4.54 -7.19
N MET A 192 2.07 4.34 -6.05
CA MET A 192 1.47 3.71 -4.88
C MET A 192 0.72 4.73 -4.03
N ALA A 193 -0.23 4.25 -3.26
CA ALA A 193 -0.97 5.05 -2.28
C ALA A 193 -0.89 4.37 -0.90
N PRO A 194 -1.08 5.15 0.19
CA PRO A 194 -1.18 4.58 1.53
C PRO A 194 -2.30 3.54 1.61
N GLY A 195 -2.03 2.42 2.26
CA GLY A 195 -2.99 1.34 2.44
C GLY A 195 -3.12 0.35 1.28
N ASP A 196 -2.38 0.53 0.18
CA ASP A 196 -2.40 -0.39 -0.95
C ASP A 196 -1.98 -1.80 -0.55
N VAL A 197 -2.62 -2.80 -1.16
CA VAL A 197 -2.26 -4.21 -1.00
C VAL A 197 -1.91 -4.80 -2.37
N ILE A 198 -0.71 -5.35 -2.50
CA ILE A 198 -0.27 -6.05 -3.71
C ILE A 198 -0.39 -7.55 -3.44
N ILE A 199 -1.14 -8.24 -4.27
CA ILE A 199 -1.33 -9.70 -4.20
C ILE A 199 -0.67 -10.30 -5.43
N VAL A 200 0.34 -11.14 -5.20
CA VAL A 200 1.06 -11.82 -6.27
C VAL A 200 0.64 -13.28 -6.27
N PRO A 201 -0.14 -13.75 -7.25
CA PRO A 201 -0.56 -15.15 -7.31
C PRO A 201 0.60 -16.05 -7.73
N GLN A 202 0.45 -17.34 -7.41
CA GLN A 202 1.33 -18.39 -7.88
C GLN A 202 0.98 -18.77 -9.32
N SER A 203 2.00 -19.04 -10.13
CA SER A 203 1.83 -19.66 -11.43
C SER A 203 1.52 -21.15 -11.26
N TRP A 204 0.56 -21.66 -12.03
CA TRP A 204 0.15 -23.07 -11.98
C TRP A 204 0.98 -23.98 -12.91
N PHE A 205 2.02 -23.41 -13.56
CA PHE A 205 2.86 -24.14 -14.54
C PHE A 205 4.34 -23.85 -14.33
#